data_2b53243a007b61114214993d44b8df06
#
_entry.id   2b53243a007b61114214993d44b8df06
#
_cell.length_a   1.000
_cell.length_b   1.000
_cell.length_c   1.000
_cell.angle_alpha   90.00
_cell.angle_beta   90.00
_cell.angle_gamma   90.00
#
_symmetry.space_group_name_H-M   'P 1'
#
loop_
_entity.id
_entity.type
_entity.pdbx_description
1 polymer ?
#
loop_
_entity_poly.entity_id
_entity_poly.type
_entity_poly.pdbx_seq_one_letter_code
_entity_poly.pdbx_strand_id
1 'polypeptide(L)'
;TYEEGDLVLFETGAIVFHLAQRNAALLPDDANARARAIAWMFAALNTVEPPIIDLVTVRIIEGDKPWAGERLPLVKERIRARLEQLSAHLGDADWLDGAFSAGDLMMVHALLRLKPSGMLDEFPALAAYVARGEARPAYKRAFDAQLAVFEAASSPGAK
;
A
#
# COMPACT_ATOMS: atom_id res chain seq x y z
N THR A 1 15.81 -0.69 -4.99
CA THR A 1 16.92 -0.56 -4.02
C THR A 1 16.95 0.83 -3.41
N TYR A 2 17.54 0.94 -2.23
CA TYR A 2 17.90 2.19 -1.57
C TYR A 2 19.40 2.16 -1.27
N GLU A 3 20.09 3.24 -1.57
CA GLU A 3 21.55 3.37 -1.42
C GLU A 3 21.88 4.63 -0.62
N GLU A 4 22.68 4.48 0.44
CA GLU A 4 23.15 5.57 1.28
C GLU A 4 24.58 5.26 1.76
N GLY A 5 25.58 5.92 1.19
CA GLY A 5 26.99 5.57 1.43
C GLY A 5 27.27 4.12 1.03
N ASP A 6 27.76 3.32 1.98
CA ASP A 6 28.06 1.90 1.77
C ASP A 6 26.82 0.99 2.03
N LEU A 7 25.71 1.56 2.47
CA LEU A 7 24.48 0.80 2.74
C LEU A 7 23.66 0.63 1.45
N VAL A 8 23.38 -0.62 1.11
CA VAL A 8 22.45 -0.98 0.04
C VAL A 8 21.32 -1.82 0.64
N LEU A 9 20.07 -1.36 0.51
CA LEU A 9 18.89 -2.08 0.98
C LEU A 9 18.00 -2.49 -0.19
N PHE A 10 17.40 -3.64 -0.05
CA PHE A 10 16.29 -4.14 -0.87
C PHE A 10 15.11 -4.47 0.06
N GLU A 11 13.96 -4.84 -0.49
CA GLU A 11 12.68 -5.00 0.20
C GLU A 11 12.05 -3.66 0.60
N THR A 12 10.85 -3.40 0.08
CA THR A 12 10.09 -2.16 0.38
C THR A 12 9.89 -1.96 1.88
N GLY A 13 9.55 -3.03 2.61
CA GLY A 13 9.35 -2.98 4.06
C GLY A 13 10.62 -2.60 4.80
N ALA A 14 11.77 -3.16 4.41
CA ALA A 14 13.06 -2.86 5.04
C ALA A 14 13.49 -1.40 4.78
N ILE A 15 13.30 -0.92 3.54
CA ILE A 15 13.62 0.46 3.16
C ILE A 15 12.73 1.45 3.93
N VAL A 16 11.41 1.23 3.93
CA VAL A 16 10.47 2.08 4.66
C VAL A 16 10.76 2.06 6.16
N PHE A 17 11.04 0.90 6.74
CA PHE A 17 11.40 0.78 8.15
C PHE A 17 12.67 1.55 8.48
N HIS A 18 13.73 1.39 7.69
CA HIS A 18 14.99 2.10 7.86
C HIS A 18 14.81 3.63 7.85
N LEU A 19 14.05 4.14 6.89
CA LEU A 19 13.76 5.57 6.79
C LEU A 19 12.86 6.07 7.93
N ALA A 20 11.87 5.26 8.33
CA ALA A 20 10.93 5.60 9.39
C ALA A 20 11.58 5.65 10.78
N GLN A 21 12.65 4.87 11.04
CA GLN A 21 13.39 4.93 12.29
C GLN A 21 14.00 6.32 12.58
N ARG A 22 14.18 7.14 11.58
CA ARG A 22 14.73 8.49 11.67
C ARG A 22 13.63 9.56 11.81
N ASN A 23 12.35 9.15 11.91
CA ASN A 23 11.21 10.06 11.93
C ASN A 23 10.12 9.57 12.89
N ALA A 24 10.02 10.23 14.05
CA ALA A 24 9.02 9.89 15.08
C ALA A 24 7.56 10.02 14.60
N ALA A 25 7.30 10.78 13.53
CA ALA A 25 5.98 10.84 12.90
C ALA A 25 5.63 9.59 12.07
N LEU A 26 6.62 8.72 11.78
CA LEU A 26 6.41 7.45 11.07
C LEU A 26 6.55 6.25 12.01
N LEU A 27 7.49 6.30 12.96
CA LEU A 27 7.64 5.31 14.01
C LEU A 27 7.72 6.03 15.36
N PRO A 28 6.67 5.97 16.18
CA PRO A 28 6.63 6.61 17.49
C PRO A 28 7.78 6.16 18.42
N ASP A 29 8.16 7.01 19.37
CA ASP A 29 9.15 6.68 20.38
C ASP A 29 8.61 5.74 21.47
N ASP A 30 7.29 5.77 21.74
CA ASP A 30 6.64 4.82 22.63
C ASP A 30 6.77 3.39 22.08
N ALA A 31 7.29 2.49 22.89
CA ALA A 31 7.62 1.13 22.47
C ALA A 31 6.41 0.33 21.98
N ASN A 32 5.25 0.50 22.60
CA ASN A 32 4.03 -0.23 22.22
C ASN A 32 3.42 0.35 20.94
N ALA A 33 3.33 1.67 20.81
CA ALA A 33 2.88 2.32 19.59
C ALA A 33 3.81 1.99 18.41
N ARG A 34 5.12 1.99 18.64
CA ARG A 34 6.12 1.58 17.66
C ARG A 34 5.93 0.13 17.20
N ALA A 35 5.71 -0.79 18.15
CA ALA A 35 5.46 -2.20 17.83
C ALA A 35 4.18 -2.37 17.00
N ARG A 36 3.10 -1.63 17.30
CA ARG A 36 1.85 -1.65 16.52
C ARG A 36 2.04 -1.07 15.12
N ALA A 37 2.76 0.04 14.97
CA ALA A 37 3.09 0.59 13.66
C ALA A 37 3.86 -0.41 12.78
N ILE A 38 4.85 -1.11 13.35
CA ILE A 38 5.59 -2.18 12.68
C ILE A 38 4.66 -3.35 12.32
N ALA A 39 3.79 -3.78 13.23
CA ALA A 39 2.81 -4.84 12.95
C ALA A 39 1.93 -4.47 11.75
N TRP A 40 1.49 -3.21 11.63
CA TRP A 40 0.71 -2.74 10.48
C TRP A 40 1.51 -2.70 9.18
N MET A 41 2.83 -2.42 9.23
CA MET A 41 3.69 -2.57 8.04
C MET A 41 3.70 -4.00 7.52
N PHE A 42 3.87 -4.99 8.43
CA PHE A 42 3.84 -6.40 8.06
C PHE A 42 2.43 -6.85 7.63
N ALA A 43 1.37 -6.37 8.26
CA ALA A 43 0.01 -6.67 7.85
C ALA A 43 -0.29 -6.17 6.43
N ALA A 44 0.19 -4.98 6.07
CA ALA A 44 0.06 -4.45 4.72
C ALA A 44 0.72 -5.39 3.70
N LEU A 45 1.99 -5.77 3.91
CA LEU A 45 2.78 -6.54 2.97
C LEU A 45 2.39 -8.02 2.90
N ASN A 46 2.08 -8.65 4.05
CA ASN A 46 1.95 -10.11 4.13
C ASN A 46 0.50 -10.58 4.23
N THR A 47 -0.44 -9.70 4.55
CA THR A 47 -1.85 -10.07 4.77
C THR A 47 -2.79 -9.43 3.75
N VAL A 48 -2.62 -8.13 3.50
CA VAL A 48 -3.53 -7.35 2.63
C VAL A 48 -3.05 -7.33 1.18
N GLU A 49 -1.79 -7.06 0.93
CA GLU A 49 -1.24 -6.94 -0.42
C GLU A 49 -1.27 -8.26 -1.23
N PRO A 50 -0.92 -9.46 -0.68
CA PRO A 50 -0.83 -10.66 -1.48
C PRO A 50 -2.10 -11.03 -2.26
N PRO A 51 -3.32 -11.04 -1.68
CA PRO A 51 -4.52 -11.29 -2.47
C PRO A 51 -4.81 -10.17 -3.49
N ILE A 52 -4.35 -8.95 -3.27
CA ILE A 52 -4.47 -7.85 -4.24
C ILE A 52 -3.54 -8.10 -5.43
N ILE A 53 -2.33 -8.56 -5.21
CA ILE A 53 -1.41 -8.97 -6.28
C ILE A 53 -1.97 -10.18 -7.04
N ASP A 54 -2.57 -11.15 -6.35
CA ASP A 54 -3.28 -12.27 -6.99
C ASP A 54 -4.37 -11.78 -7.96
N LEU A 55 -5.10 -10.72 -7.63
CA LEU A 55 -6.11 -10.13 -8.53
C LEU A 55 -5.48 -9.59 -9.81
N VAL A 56 -4.37 -8.89 -9.69
CA VAL A 56 -3.60 -8.38 -10.85
C VAL A 56 -3.10 -9.55 -11.70
N THR A 57 -2.54 -10.56 -11.05
CA THR A 57 -2.03 -11.76 -11.73
C THR A 57 -3.13 -12.46 -12.53
N VAL A 58 -4.28 -12.74 -11.91
CA VAL A 58 -5.39 -13.42 -12.59
C VAL A 58 -5.97 -12.60 -13.73
N ARG A 59 -6.02 -11.26 -13.60
CA ARG A 59 -6.61 -10.40 -14.64
C ARG A 59 -5.68 -10.12 -15.81
N ILE A 60 -4.39 -9.89 -15.53
CA ILE A 60 -3.44 -9.37 -16.51
C ILE A 60 -2.53 -10.49 -17.06
N ILE A 61 -2.03 -11.36 -16.18
CA ILE A 61 -1.04 -12.38 -16.56
C ILE A 61 -1.72 -13.70 -16.97
N GLU A 62 -2.77 -14.07 -16.25
CA GLU A 62 -3.47 -15.36 -16.43
C GLU A 62 -4.84 -15.20 -17.12
N GLY A 63 -5.21 -14.01 -17.57
CA GLY A 63 -6.56 -13.72 -18.08
C GLY A 63 -6.99 -14.55 -19.29
N ASP A 64 -6.05 -15.08 -20.05
CA ASP A 64 -6.25 -15.98 -21.19
C ASP A 64 -6.30 -17.47 -20.79
N LYS A 65 -6.05 -17.81 -19.52
CA LYS A 65 -5.98 -19.20 -19.06
C LYS A 65 -7.37 -19.76 -18.75
N PRO A 66 -7.58 -21.07 -19.01
CA PRO A 66 -8.90 -21.72 -18.78
C PRO A 66 -9.40 -21.60 -17.33
N TRP A 67 -8.50 -21.57 -16.36
CA TRP A 67 -8.84 -21.51 -14.94
C TRP A 67 -9.07 -20.08 -14.41
N ALA A 68 -8.76 -19.04 -15.18
CA ALA A 68 -8.86 -17.65 -14.70
C ALA A 68 -10.30 -17.30 -14.27
N GLY A 69 -11.30 -17.76 -15.01
CA GLY A 69 -12.71 -17.53 -14.70
C GLY A 69 -13.16 -18.14 -13.37
N GLU A 70 -12.65 -19.31 -13.01
CA GLU A 70 -12.94 -19.97 -11.73
C GLU A 70 -12.14 -19.39 -10.57
N ARG A 71 -10.89 -18.98 -10.81
CA ARG A 71 -10.00 -18.41 -9.80
C ARG A 71 -10.40 -17.00 -9.38
N LEU A 72 -10.85 -16.18 -10.32
CA LEU A 72 -11.15 -14.77 -10.08
C LEU A 72 -12.18 -14.53 -8.95
N PRO A 73 -13.31 -15.24 -8.85
CA PRO A 73 -14.25 -15.09 -7.74
C PRO A 73 -13.61 -15.38 -6.38
N LEU A 74 -12.80 -16.44 -6.28
CA LEU A 74 -12.12 -16.84 -5.04
C LEU A 74 -11.11 -15.79 -4.57
N VAL A 75 -10.36 -15.19 -5.51
CA VAL A 75 -9.42 -14.09 -5.20
C VAL A 75 -10.18 -12.87 -4.70
N LYS A 76 -11.28 -12.49 -5.35
CA LYS A 76 -12.12 -11.37 -4.92
C LYS A 76 -12.71 -11.57 -3.53
N GLU A 77 -13.18 -12.79 -3.23
CA GLU A 77 -13.70 -13.14 -1.90
C GLU A 77 -12.61 -12.98 -0.82
N ARG A 78 -11.41 -13.48 -1.08
CA ARG A 78 -10.27 -13.32 -0.16
C ARG A 78 -9.91 -11.84 0.07
N ILE A 79 -9.97 -11.00 -0.95
CA ILE A 79 -9.77 -9.56 -0.82
C ILE A 79 -10.85 -8.97 0.07
N ARG A 80 -12.14 -9.23 -0.21
CA ARG A 80 -13.26 -8.71 0.60
C ARG A 80 -13.12 -9.07 2.05
N ALA A 81 -12.80 -10.33 2.37
CA ALA A 81 -12.59 -10.77 3.74
C ALA A 81 -11.48 -9.97 4.46
N ARG A 82 -10.40 -9.58 3.77
CA ARG A 82 -9.36 -8.71 4.34
C ARG A 82 -9.81 -7.27 4.48
N LEU A 83 -10.53 -6.75 3.50
CA LEU A 83 -11.05 -5.38 3.56
C LEU A 83 -12.12 -5.22 4.65
N GLU A 84 -12.98 -6.23 4.86
CA GLU A 84 -13.94 -6.27 5.96
C GLU A 84 -13.25 -6.19 7.33
N GLN A 85 -12.22 -7.02 7.55
CA GLN A 85 -11.44 -7.02 8.78
C GLN A 85 -10.74 -5.66 9.00
N LEU A 86 -10.13 -5.11 7.96
CA LEU A 86 -9.45 -3.84 8.03
C LEU A 86 -10.41 -2.68 8.25
N SER A 87 -11.56 -2.68 7.58
CA SER A 87 -12.61 -1.67 7.74
C SER A 87 -13.20 -1.71 9.15
N ALA A 88 -13.45 -2.89 9.69
CA ALA A 88 -13.93 -3.06 11.06
C ALA A 88 -12.92 -2.58 12.10
N HIS A 89 -11.61 -2.79 11.85
CA HIS A 89 -10.57 -2.27 12.73
C HIS A 89 -10.44 -0.74 12.66
N LEU A 90 -10.46 -0.18 11.45
CA LEU A 90 -10.35 1.27 11.25
C LEU A 90 -11.55 2.02 11.87
N GLY A 91 -12.76 1.49 11.71
CA GLY A 91 -13.98 2.13 12.19
C GLY A 91 -14.09 3.58 11.70
N ASP A 92 -14.29 4.50 12.64
CA ASP A 92 -14.36 5.95 12.37
C ASP A 92 -13.01 6.66 12.56
N ALA A 93 -11.93 5.92 12.81
CA ALA A 93 -10.62 6.52 13.02
C ALA A 93 -9.99 7.03 11.72
N ASP A 94 -9.16 8.06 11.84
CA ASP A 94 -8.41 8.58 10.70
C ASP A 94 -7.29 7.64 10.24
N TRP A 95 -6.63 6.97 11.19
CA TRP A 95 -5.46 6.12 10.97
C TRP A 95 -5.54 4.84 11.82
N LEU A 96 -4.79 3.80 11.41
CA LEU A 96 -4.89 2.45 11.98
C LEU A 96 -4.55 2.37 13.48
N ASP A 97 -3.73 3.29 14.00
CA ASP A 97 -3.34 3.36 15.42
C ASP A 97 -3.41 4.81 15.96
N GLY A 98 -4.42 5.56 15.55
CA GLY A 98 -4.71 6.92 16.01
C GLY A 98 -3.95 8.01 15.26
N ALA A 99 -2.62 7.90 15.13
CA ALA A 99 -1.79 8.84 14.36
C ALA A 99 -1.21 8.15 13.10
N PHE A 100 -0.97 8.94 12.05
CA PHE A 100 -0.33 8.42 10.83
C PHE A 100 1.05 7.83 11.15
N SER A 101 1.30 6.63 10.65
CA SER A 101 2.53 5.89 10.85
C SER A 101 3.07 5.26 9.56
N ALA A 102 4.22 4.58 9.64
CA ALA A 102 4.75 3.76 8.56
C ALA A 102 3.80 2.61 8.19
N GLY A 103 3.00 2.12 9.15
CA GLY A 103 1.93 1.14 8.89
C GLY A 103 0.88 1.68 7.95
N ASP A 104 0.40 2.91 8.18
CA ASP A 104 -0.56 3.58 7.29
C ASP A 104 0.03 3.87 5.91
N LEU A 105 1.30 4.30 5.85
CA LEU A 105 1.99 4.52 4.59
C LEU A 105 1.97 3.26 3.71
N MET A 106 2.32 2.12 4.29
CA MET A 106 2.35 0.83 3.60
C MET A 106 0.94 0.36 3.24
N MET A 107 -0.02 0.50 4.15
CA MET A 107 -1.40 0.07 3.94
C MET A 107 -2.10 0.89 2.85
N VAL A 108 -1.96 2.21 2.88
CA VAL A 108 -2.49 3.09 1.81
C VAL A 108 -1.91 2.67 0.47
N HIS A 109 -0.60 2.42 0.39
CA HIS A 109 0.05 2.00 -0.85
C HIS A 109 -0.48 0.65 -1.38
N ALA A 110 -0.70 -0.34 -0.50
CA ALA A 110 -1.28 -1.62 -0.88
C ALA A 110 -2.71 -1.46 -1.42
N LEU A 111 -3.55 -0.67 -0.72
CA LEU A 111 -4.96 -0.46 -1.10
C LEU A 111 -5.12 0.36 -2.40
N LEU A 112 -4.20 1.26 -2.72
CA LEU A 112 -4.21 2.03 -3.98
C LEU A 112 -4.29 1.14 -5.22
N ARG A 113 -3.69 -0.07 -5.16
CA ARG A 113 -3.72 -1.05 -6.25
C ARG A 113 -5.13 -1.58 -6.55
N LEU A 114 -6.09 -1.41 -5.64
CA LEU A 114 -7.49 -1.82 -5.83
C LEU A 114 -8.33 -0.79 -6.60
N LYS A 115 -7.91 0.47 -6.69
CA LYS A 115 -8.69 1.53 -7.39
C LYS A 115 -9.16 1.12 -8.79
N PRO A 116 -8.30 0.54 -9.67
CA PRO A 116 -8.74 0.16 -11.01
C PRO A 116 -9.79 -0.97 -11.04
N SER A 117 -9.96 -1.68 -9.92
CA SER A 117 -10.93 -2.78 -9.82
C SER A 117 -12.31 -2.36 -9.35
N GLY A 118 -12.45 -1.17 -8.75
CA GLY A 118 -13.66 -0.71 -8.07
C GLY A 118 -13.95 -1.39 -6.73
N MET A 119 -13.14 -2.36 -6.31
CA MET A 119 -13.39 -3.10 -5.06
C MET A 119 -13.23 -2.25 -3.81
N LEU A 120 -12.40 -1.21 -3.87
CA LEU A 120 -12.23 -0.28 -2.75
C LEU A 120 -13.52 0.52 -2.47
N ASP A 121 -14.32 0.78 -3.50
CA ASP A 121 -15.56 1.56 -3.38
C ASP A 121 -16.67 0.80 -2.63
N GLU A 122 -16.54 -0.54 -2.52
CA GLU A 122 -17.39 -1.37 -1.67
C GLU A 122 -17.21 -1.06 -0.17
N PHE A 123 -16.11 -0.37 0.20
CA PHE A 123 -15.70 -0.05 1.58
C PHE A 123 -15.46 1.46 1.75
N PRO A 124 -16.51 2.28 1.96
CA PRO A 124 -16.39 3.74 2.01
C PRO A 124 -15.39 4.27 3.03
N ALA A 125 -15.27 3.62 4.21
CA ALA A 125 -14.28 3.98 5.23
C ALA A 125 -12.84 3.81 4.73
N LEU A 126 -12.56 2.72 4.03
CA LEU A 126 -11.24 2.46 3.44
C LEU A 126 -10.97 3.37 2.23
N ALA A 127 -11.97 3.67 1.43
CA ALA A 127 -11.84 4.63 0.35
C ALA A 127 -11.48 6.03 0.89
N ALA A 128 -12.15 6.48 1.96
CA ALA A 128 -11.83 7.74 2.63
C ALA A 128 -10.44 7.73 3.28
N TYR A 129 -10.05 6.62 3.90
CA TYR A 129 -8.71 6.42 4.46
C TYR A 129 -7.61 6.54 3.38
N VAL A 130 -7.77 5.88 2.24
CA VAL A 130 -6.84 5.99 1.12
C VAL A 130 -6.78 7.42 0.58
N ALA A 131 -7.93 8.07 0.37
CA ALA A 131 -7.99 9.45 -0.10
C ALA A 131 -7.28 10.42 0.87
N ARG A 132 -7.39 10.19 2.19
CA ARG A 132 -6.68 10.96 3.22
C ARG A 132 -5.16 10.75 3.10
N GLY A 133 -4.70 9.53 2.85
CA GLY A 133 -3.29 9.22 2.59
C GLY A 133 -2.75 9.98 1.38
N GLU A 134 -3.48 9.95 0.25
CA GLU A 134 -3.11 10.66 -0.98
C GLU A 134 -3.16 12.18 -0.85
N ALA A 135 -4.02 12.71 0.02
CA ALA A 135 -4.11 14.15 0.28
C ALA A 135 -2.89 14.71 1.03
N ARG A 136 -2.06 13.85 1.64
CA ARG A 136 -0.87 14.28 2.36
C ARG A 136 0.13 15.01 1.44
N PRO A 137 0.69 16.14 1.85
CA PRO A 137 1.62 16.89 1.01
C PRO A 137 2.87 16.08 0.61
N ALA A 138 3.33 15.18 1.48
CA ALA A 138 4.49 14.32 1.19
C ALA A 138 4.17 13.30 0.08
N TYR A 139 2.96 12.72 0.08
CA TYR A 139 2.51 11.83 -0.98
C TYR A 139 2.47 12.56 -2.33
N LYS A 140 1.85 13.73 -2.38
CA LYS A 140 1.74 14.54 -3.61
C LYS A 140 3.11 14.86 -4.19
N ARG A 141 4.04 15.36 -3.35
CA ARG A 141 5.41 15.65 -3.81
C ARG A 141 6.13 14.42 -4.38
N ALA A 142 5.99 13.27 -3.71
CA ALA A 142 6.62 12.03 -4.16
C ALA A 142 5.99 11.51 -5.47
N PHE A 143 4.68 11.56 -5.57
CA PHE A 143 3.95 11.17 -6.76
C PHE A 143 4.31 12.05 -7.97
N ASP A 144 4.28 13.38 -7.81
CA ASP A 144 4.60 14.34 -8.86
C ASP A 144 6.05 14.16 -9.35
N ALA A 145 6.99 13.94 -8.42
CA ALA A 145 8.39 13.68 -8.77
C ALA A 145 8.57 12.37 -9.57
N GLN A 146 7.88 11.31 -9.18
CA GLN A 146 7.91 10.04 -9.91
C GLN A 146 7.24 10.15 -11.28
N LEU A 147 6.09 10.82 -11.37
CA LEU A 147 5.37 11.04 -12.61
C LEU A 147 6.23 11.82 -13.62
N ALA A 148 6.89 12.87 -13.19
CA ALA A 148 7.77 13.67 -14.05
C ALA A 148 8.89 12.83 -14.68
N VAL A 149 9.49 11.89 -13.93
CA VAL A 149 10.51 10.97 -14.46
C VAL A 149 9.91 10.02 -15.49
N PHE A 150 8.72 9.48 -15.22
CA PHE A 150 8.03 8.58 -16.13
C PHE A 150 7.65 9.28 -17.45
N GLU A 151 7.11 10.49 -17.38
CA GLU A 151 6.73 11.29 -18.54
C GLU A 151 7.95 11.65 -19.39
N ALA A 152 9.05 12.06 -18.75
CA ALA A 152 10.30 12.35 -19.44
C ALA A 152 10.86 11.11 -20.19
N ALA A 153 10.80 9.94 -19.57
CA ALA A 153 11.25 8.68 -20.20
C ALA A 153 10.31 8.19 -21.31
N SER A 154 9.04 8.58 -21.29
CA SER A 154 8.02 8.17 -22.27
C SER A 154 7.92 9.13 -23.44
N SER A 155 8.61 10.28 -23.41
CA SER A 155 8.60 11.28 -24.50
C SER A 155 9.39 10.78 -25.72
N PRO A 156 8.83 10.86 -26.96
CA PRO A 156 9.46 10.38 -28.18
C PRO A 156 10.69 11.22 -28.60
N GLY A 157 11.78 11.16 -27.88
CA GLY A 157 12.99 11.93 -28.13
C GLY A 157 14.15 11.67 -27.17
N ALA A 158 13.92 10.90 -26.11
CA ALA A 158 14.96 10.47 -25.19
C ALA A 158 15.63 9.19 -25.71
N LYS A 159 16.55 9.35 -26.68
CA LYS A 159 17.53 8.35 -27.11
C LYS A 159 18.92 8.87 -26.86
#